data_74dfc918fc25976c3f8463532dd80bb9
#
_entry.id   74dfc918fc25976c3f8463532dd80bb9
#
_cell.length_a   1.000
_cell.length_b   1.000
_cell.length_c   1.000
_cell.angle_alpha   90.00
_cell.angle_beta   90.00
_cell.angle_gamma   90.00
#
_symmetry.space_group_name_H-M   'P 1'
#
loop_
_entity.id
_entity.type
_entity.pdbx_description
1 polymer ?
#
loop_
_entity_poly.entity_id
_entity_poly.type
_entity_poly.pdbx_seq_one_letter_code
_entity_poly.pdbx_strand_id
1 'polypeptide(L)'
;KGARENSGEVFGFSLVYSGNFVAGTEVNEFHISRAFIGMNPFDFNWRLNPGETFTAPEAVMVYSGKGFGGMSRTYHRLYRTRLARGTFRDKNRPVLANNWEATTFQFNEDKIIAIAQKAKEAGVELMVLDDGWFGNRNDDTTSLGDWFPNQEKLPNGIGGLAEKIEGLGLKFGLWFEPEMISPESKLYEMHPDWCIHAEGRERNLGRQQLILDLTRQDVRDFIIGFLTDILKNNPISYIKWDYNRNFTDIGSAMLPPERQSEVAHRYILGLYEILETITTAFPNVLFEGCASGGGRFDPGQMYYFDQYWTSDNSDAIARLKIQYGTSLVMPAIMQGAHVSAYPHHSLHRFVPMKTRGHVAMTGQFGYEFDLSKATDETIAEMKEQIALSKKIESVVHFGDMYRLDSPFETDCSSVEFLSEDKNTAVLFHCCTLGKINGAPHFVKMSGLDRASEYACEETGEVFSGAVLEDVGLAFRHSKDFESWIYIFHKQK
;
A
#
# COMPACT_ATOMS: atom_id res chain seq x y z
N LYS A 1 23.14 1.92 -19.79
CA LYS A 1 23.43 3.34 -20.07
C LYS A 1 22.50 3.83 -21.17
N GLY A 2 21.74 4.92 -20.92
CA GLY A 2 20.79 5.49 -21.88
C GLY A 2 19.42 4.79 -21.94
N ALA A 3 19.09 3.90 -21.01
CA ALA A 3 17.74 3.36 -20.92
C ALA A 3 16.74 4.47 -20.55
N ARG A 4 15.56 4.39 -21.16
CA ARG A 4 14.42 5.29 -20.97
C ARG A 4 13.16 4.49 -20.65
N GLU A 5 12.03 5.15 -20.49
CA GLU A 5 10.77 4.47 -20.21
C GLU A 5 10.43 3.39 -21.27
N ASN A 6 10.56 3.71 -22.55
CA ASN A 6 10.15 2.84 -23.65
C ASN A 6 11.31 2.26 -24.50
N SER A 7 12.57 2.45 -24.09
CA SER A 7 13.73 2.01 -24.89
C SER A 7 14.95 1.73 -24.04
N GLY A 8 15.84 0.89 -24.59
CA GLY A 8 17.09 0.50 -23.97
C GLY A 8 16.96 -0.74 -23.07
N GLU A 9 18.12 -1.29 -22.72
CA GLU A 9 18.21 -2.48 -21.89
C GLU A 9 18.17 -2.13 -20.41
N VAL A 10 17.34 -2.84 -19.66
CA VAL A 10 17.16 -2.69 -18.21
C VAL A 10 17.18 -4.06 -17.55
N PHE A 11 17.91 -4.16 -16.46
CA PHE A 11 17.89 -5.31 -15.55
C PHE A 11 17.30 -4.86 -14.22
N GLY A 12 16.24 -5.52 -13.77
CA GLY A 12 15.62 -5.32 -12.47
C GLY A 12 15.92 -6.49 -11.55
N PHE A 13 16.20 -6.21 -10.28
CA PHE A 13 16.41 -7.22 -9.25
C PHE A 13 15.49 -6.90 -8.07
N SER A 14 14.83 -7.91 -7.52
CA SER A 14 14.09 -7.80 -6.27
C SER A 14 14.27 -9.07 -5.44
N LEU A 15 14.12 -8.94 -4.13
CA LEU A 15 14.26 -10.03 -3.17
C LEU A 15 12.90 -10.32 -2.54
N VAL A 16 12.46 -11.58 -2.57
CA VAL A 16 11.23 -12.03 -1.88
C VAL A 16 11.58 -12.23 -0.42
N TYR A 17 11.76 -11.12 0.29
CA TYR A 17 12.19 -11.12 1.67
C TYR A 17 11.90 -9.77 2.34
N SER A 18 11.44 -9.79 3.58
CA SER A 18 11.07 -8.60 4.36
C SER A 18 12.09 -8.21 5.43
N GLY A 19 13.21 -8.92 5.50
CA GLY A 19 14.28 -8.64 6.46
C GLY A 19 15.41 -7.79 5.89
N ASN A 20 16.49 -7.68 6.63
CA ASN A 20 17.67 -6.91 6.25
C ASN A 20 18.30 -7.50 4.98
N PHE A 21 18.45 -6.68 3.96
CA PHE A 21 19.02 -7.07 2.67
C PHE A 21 20.15 -6.15 2.25
N VAL A 22 20.93 -6.61 1.29
CA VAL A 22 21.90 -5.80 0.55
C VAL A 22 21.68 -5.99 -0.94
N ALA A 23 21.73 -4.91 -1.69
CA ALA A 23 21.73 -4.93 -3.15
C ALA A 23 22.79 -3.95 -3.66
N GLY A 24 23.47 -4.31 -4.72
CA GLY A 24 24.49 -3.42 -5.27
C GLY A 24 24.94 -3.82 -6.66
N THR A 25 25.69 -2.91 -7.26
CA THR A 25 26.40 -3.13 -8.52
C THR A 25 27.84 -2.68 -8.39
N GLU A 26 28.75 -3.44 -8.95
CA GLU A 26 30.18 -3.11 -9.02
C GLU A 26 30.70 -3.29 -10.44
N VAL A 27 31.72 -2.54 -10.77
CA VAL A 27 32.43 -2.66 -12.06
C VAL A 27 33.89 -2.94 -11.75
N ASN A 28 34.43 -4.03 -12.30
CA ASN A 28 35.82 -4.40 -12.09
C ASN A 28 36.75 -3.67 -13.08
N GLU A 29 38.05 -3.90 -12.96
CA GLU A 29 39.11 -3.34 -13.79
C GLU A 29 39.00 -3.69 -15.29
N PHE A 30 38.25 -4.73 -15.60
CA PHE A 30 37.97 -5.17 -17.00
C PHE A 30 36.67 -4.59 -17.54
N HIS A 31 36.04 -3.63 -16.83
CA HIS A 31 34.74 -3.04 -17.15
C HIS A 31 33.56 -4.03 -17.17
N ILE A 32 33.69 -5.15 -16.46
CA ILE A 32 32.61 -6.11 -16.30
C ILE A 32 31.75 -5.69 -15.11
N SER A 33 30.46 -5.49 -15.38
CA SER A 33 29.48 -5.16 -14.33
C SER A 33 28.99 -6.44 -13.64
N ARG A 34 28.94 -6.41 -12.32
CA ARG A 34 28.34 -7.45 -11.48
C ARG A 34 27.23 -6.83 -10.65
N ALA A 35 26.05 -7.41 -10.67
CA ALA A 35 24.97 -7.09 -9.74
C ALA A 35 24.81 -8.20 -8.72
N PHE A 36 24.42 -7.83 -7.49
CA PHE A 36 24.13 -8.78 -6.43
C PHE A 36 22.95 -8.27 -5.59
N ILE A 37 22.17 -9.21 -5.06
CA ILE A 37 21.10 -8.97 -4.08
C ILE A 37 20.99 -10.19 -3.19
N GLY A 38 20.72 -9.98 -1.89
CA GLY A 38 20.59 -11.07 -0.93
C GLY A 38 20.44 -10.55 0.49
N MET A 39 20.49 -11.45 1.45
CA MET A 39 20.50 -11.09 2.86
C MET A 39 21.71 -10.22 3.19
N ASN A 40 21.51 -9.20 4.02
CA ASN A 40 22.60 -8.33 4.45
C ASN A 40 23.57 -9.11 5.34
N PRO A 41 24.86 -9.20 4.98
CA PRO A 41 25.86 -9.91 5.78
C PRO A 41 26.27 -9.18 7.07
N PHE A 42 25.86 -7.89 7.23
CA PHE A 42 26.16 -7.15 8.44
C PHE A 42 25.44 -7.76 9.64
N ASP A 43 26.19 -8.12 10.68
CA ASP A 43 25.71 -8.78 11.90
C ASP A 43 24.80 -9.99 11.63
N PHE A 44 25.17 -10.77 10.61
CA PHE A 44 24.44 -11.98 10.23
C PHE A 44 25.39 -13.16 10.06
N ASN A 45 25.11 -14.22 10.81
CA ASN A 45 25.61 -15.56 10.55
C ASN A 45 24.51 -16.59 10.85
N TRP A 46 24.68 -17.78 10.36
CA TRP A 46 23.74 -18.87 10.58
C TRP A 46 24.51 -20.15 10.91
N ARG A 47 24.24 -20.71 12.08
CA ARG A 47 24.80 -21.98 12.45
C ARG A 47 23.98 -23.11 11.86
N LEU A 48 24.57 -23.84 10.92
CA LEU A 48 23.97 -25.00 10.29
C LEU A 48 24.55 -26.29 10.96
N ASN A 49 23.70 -27.03 11.65
CA ASN A 49 24.13 -28.33 12.25
C ASN A 49 24.07 -29.44 11.18
N PRO A 50 24.76 -30.57 11.40
CA PRO A 50 24.67 -31.71 10.50
C PRO A 50 23.24 -32.15 10.24
N GLY A 51 22.83 -32.27 8.96
CA GLY A 51 21.50 -32.66 8.55
C GLY A 51 20.47 -31.50 8.46
N GLU A 52 20.81 -30.27 8.89
CA GLU A 52 19.97 -29.11 8.74
C GLU A 52 20.13 -28.48 7.35
N THR A 53 19.11 -27.75 6.91
CA THR A 53 19.11 -27.02 5.65
C THR A 53 18.83 -25.54 5.92
N PHE A 54 19.54 -24.66 5.24
CA PHE A 54 19.24 -23.23 5.18
C PHE A 54 18.66 -22.88 3.83
N THR A 55 17.48 -22.24 3.81
CA THR A 55 16.85 -21.75 2.59
C THR A 55 17.07 -20.24 2.48
N ALA A 56 17.88 -19.83 1.52
CA ALA A 56 18.08 -18.42 1.23
C ALA A 56 16.81 -17.82 0.59
N PRO A 57 16.53 -16.53 0.82
CA PRO A 57 15.42 -15.83 0.15
C PRO A 57 15.54 -15.89 -1.37
N GLU A 58 14.40 -16.00 -2.05
CA GLU A 58 14.34 -16.01 -3.51
C GLU A 58 14.66 -14.63 -4.07
N ALA A 59 15.54 -14.58 -5.07
CA ALA A 59 15.86 -13.38 -5.84
C ALA A 59 15.19 -13.45 -7.22
N VAL A 60 14.48 -12.40 -7.59
CA VAL A 60 13.83 -12.26 -8.88
C VAL A 60 14.64 -11.33 -9.79
N MET A 61 15.02 -11.79 -10.97
CA MET A 61 15.66 -10.99 -11.99
C MET A 61 14.72 -10.82 -13.18
N VAL A 62 14.55 -9.58 -13.63
CA VAL A 62 13.80 -9.21 -14.85
C VAL A 62 14.73 -8.52 -15.83
N TYR A 63 14.70 -8.97 -17.08
CA TYR A 63 15.34 -8.28 -18.21
C TYR A 63 14.31 -7.65 -19.12
N SER A 64 14.57 -6.43 -19.58
CA SER A 64 13.76 -5.74 -20.57
C SER A 64 14.63 -5.04 -21.59
N GLY A 65 14.42 -5.31 -22.88
CA GLY A 65 14.96 -4.52 -24.01
C GLY A 65 14.05 -3.35 -24.40
N LYS A 66 12.92 -3.16 -23.67
CA LYS A 66 11.91 -2.13 -23.93
C LYS A 66 11.86 -1.07 -22.80
N GLY A 67 13.01 -0.75 -22.24
CA GLY A 67 13.17 0.26 -21.20
C GLY A 67 12.53 -0.12 -19.85
N PHE A 68 12.40 0.89 -18.99
CA PHE A 68 11.83 0.73 -17.64
C PHE A 68 10.36 0.31 -17.66
N GLY A 69 9.56 0.81 -18.61
CA GLY A 69 8.15 0.42 -18.76
C GLY A 69 8.00 -1.07 -19.07
N GLY A 70 8.86 -1.62 -19.93
CA GLY A 70 8.88 -3.05 -20.22
C GLY A 70 9.24 -3.89 -19.00
N MET A 71 10.23 -3.44 -18.22
CA MET A 71 10.58 -4.06 -16.93
C MET A 71 9.41 -4.02 -15.95
N SER A 72 8.78 -2.87 -15.75
CA SER A 72 7.67 -2.68 -14.83
C SER A 72 6.50 -3.60 -15.18
N ARG A 73 6.03 -3.62 -16.42
CA ARG A 73 4.94 -4.51 -16.84
C ARG A 73 5.27 -5.99 -16.64
N THR A 74 6.54 -6.38 -16.79
CA THR A 74 6.99 -7.75 -16.48
C THR A 74 6.87 -8.05 -14.98
N TYR A 75 7.32 -7.13 -14.09
CA TYR A 75 7.12 -7.27 -12.66
C TYR A 75 5.65 -7.28 -12.27
N HIS A 76 4.84 -6.36 -12.82
CA HIS A 76 3.41 -6.28 -12.52
C HIS A 76 2.68 -7.60 -12.83
N ARG A 77 2.93 -8.18 -14.01
CA ARG A 77 2.36 -9.47 -14.41
C ARG A 77 2.86 -10.60 -13.49
N LEU A 78 4.18 -10.65 -13.21
CA LEU A 78 4.77 -11.65 -12.33
C LEU A 78 4.13 -11.58 -10.94
N TYR A 79 4.06 -10.40 -10.34
CA TYR A 79 3.55 -10.26 -8.97
C TYR A 79 2.05 -10.51 -8.89
N ARG A 80 1.25 -10.03 -9.83
CA ARG A 80 -0.18 -10.35 -9.87
C ARG A 80 -0.47 -11.83 -10.05
N THR A 81 0.30 -12.54 -10.87
CA THR A 81 -0.06 -13.91 -11.28
C THR A 81 0.71 -15.01 -10.57
N ARG A 82 1.87 -14.69 -9.96
CA ARG A 82 2.76 -15.68 -9.34
C ARG A 82 3.05 -15.41 -7.87
N LEU A 83 3.22 -14.14 -7.47
CA LEU A 83 3.48 -13.78 -6.08
C LEU A 83 2.20 -13.67 -5.27
N ALA A 84 1.25 -12.83 -5.71
CA ALA A 84 -0.04 -12.67 -5.07
C ALA A 84 -0.80 -14.00 -5.05
N ARG A 85 -1.45 -14.29 -3.93
CA ARG A 85 -2.22 -15.52 -3.71
C ARG A 85 -3.54 -15.19 -2.99
N GLY A 86 -4.35 -16.20 -2.73
CA GLY A 86 -5.57 -16.04 -1.95
C GLY A 86 -6.77 -15.57 -2.77
N THR A 87 -7.84 -15.30 -2.04
CA THR A 87 -9.15 -15.00 -2.59
C THR A 87 -9.20 -13.68 -3.36
N PHE A 88 -8.37 -12.72 -2.97
CA PHE A 88 -8.40 -11.37 -3.52
C PHE A 88 -7.46 -11.15 -4.70
N ARG A 89 -6.59 -12.09 -5.05
CA ARG A 89 -5.63 -11.95 -6.16
C ARG A 89 -6.24 -11.42 -7.45
N ASP A 90 -7.39 -11.99 -7.84
CA ASP A 90 -8.05 -11.71 -9.12
C ASP A 90 -9.38 -10.94 -8.93
N LYS A 91 -9.54 -10.22 -7.83
CA LYS A 91 -10.76 -9.45 -7.52
C LYS A 91 -10.43 -7.97 -7.31
N ASN A 92 -11.33 -7.12 -7.78
CA ASN A 92 -11.32 -5.72 -7.41
C ASN A 92 -11.52 -5.56 -5.89
N ARG A 93 -10.99 -4.47 -5.34
CA ARG A 93 -11.07 -4.16 -3.92
C ARG A 93 -12.31 -3.32 -3.61
N PRO A 94 -12.85 -3.39 -2.39
CA PRO A 94 -13.88 -2.46 -1.97
C PRO A 94 -13.32 -1.04 -1.87
N VAL A 95 -14.12 -0.04 -2.25
CA VAL A 95 -13.83 1.36 -1.92
C VAL A 95 -13.98 1.53 -0.42
N LEU A 96 -12.92 1.97 0.24
CA LEU A 96 -12.90 2.08 1.70
C LEU A 96 -12.91 3.53 2.19
N ALA A 97 -13.33 3.73 3.43
CA ALA A 97 -13.06 4.92 4.22
C ALA A 97 -12.28 4.51 5.49
N ASN A 98 -11.21 5.25 5.80
CA ASN A 98 -10.40 5.09 7.00
C ASN A 98 -10.55 6.34 7.87
N ASN A 99 -10.65 6.17 9.20
CA ASN A 99 -10.86 7.30 10.11
C ASN A 99 -9.58 7.99 10.60
N TRP A 100 -8.38 7.50 10.27
CA TRP A 100 -7.14 8.01 10.89
C TRP A 100 -6.99 9.54 10.73
N GLU A 101 -7.01 10.08 9.51
CA GLU A 101 -6.91 11.52 9.28
C GLU A 101 -8.14 12.31 9.78
N ALA A 102 -9.27 11.62 9.97
CA ALA A 102 -10.49 12.24 10.47
C ALA A 102 -10.48 12.50 11.97
N THR A 103 -9.88 11.59 12.75
CA THR A 103 -10.05 11.56 14.20
C THR A 103 -8.77 11.34 14.97
N THR A 104 -7.74 10.77 14.35
CA THR A 104 -6.58 10.21 15.07
C THR A 104 -7.04 9.36 16.24
N PHE A 105 -6.58 9.63 17.46
CA PHE A 105 -7.00 8.94 18.69
C PHE A 105 -8.32 9.47 19.30
N GLN A 106 -8.87 10.58 18.75
CA GLN A 106 -10.01 11.31 19.35
C GLN A 106 -11.34 10.88 18.72
N PHE A 107 -11.81 9.71 19.08
CA PHE A 107 -13.08 9.16 18.62
C PHE A 107 -13.81 8.37 19.71
N ASN A 108 -15.07 8.14 19.46
CA ASN A 108 -15.93 7.19 20.16
C ASN A 108 -16.82 6.47 19.13
N GLU A 109 -17.61 5.52 19.59
CA GLU A 109 -18.50 4.72 18.75
C GLU A 109 -19.45 5.60 17.91
N ASP A 110 -20.08 6.63 18.51
CA ASP A 110 -21.02 7.51 17.80
C ASP A 110 -20.35 8.29 16.67
N LYS A 111 -19.11 8.75 16.88
CA LYS A 111 -18.33 9.45 15.85
C LYS A 111 -18.01 8.53 14.68
N ILE A 112 -17.61 7.30 14.94
CA ILE A 112 -17.31 6.32 13.88
C ILE A 112 -18.58 5.95 13.11
N ILE A 113 -19.71 5.78 13.78
CA ILE A 113 -21.01 5.53 13.15
C ILE A 113 -21.42 6.72 12.27
N ALA A 114 -21.23 7.97 12.74
CA ALA A 114 -21.54 9.16 11.94
C ALA A 114 -20.68 9.24 10.65
N ILE A 115 -19.39 8.89 10.74
CA ILE A 115 -18.51 8.77 9.57
C ILE A 115 -19.01 7.66 8.62
N ALA A 116 -19.34 6.48 9.17
CA ALA A 116 -19.83 5.34 8.40
C ALA A 116 -21.15 5.62 7.66
N GLN A 117 -22.08 6.35 8.30
CA GLN A 117 -23.36 6.77 7.69
C GLN A 117 -23.10 7.63 6.44
N LYS A 118 -22.22 8.62 6.55
CA LYS A 118 -21.85 9.49 5.41
C LYS A 118 -21.04 8.73 4.35
N ALA A 119 -20.16 7.83 4.76
CA ALA A 119 -19.45 6.94 3.87
C ALA A 119 -20.44 6.09 3.04
N LYS A 120 -21.43 5.49 3.70
CA LYS A 120 -22.48 4.72 3.02
C LYS A 120 -23.30 5.57 2.06
N GLU A 121 -23.70 6.77 2.48
CA GLU A 121 -24.43 7.72 1.61
C GLU A 121 -23.64 8.03 0.33
N ALA A 122 -22.32 8.16 0.41
CA ALA A 122 -21.43 8.39 -0.72
C ALA A 122 -21.22 7.15 -1.62
N GLY A 123 -21.53 5.94 -1.14
CA GLY A 123 -21.34 4.68 -1.87
C GLY A 123 -20.05 3.94 -1.50
N VAL A 124 -19.38 4.29 -0.40
CA VAL A 124 -18.27 3.53 0.19
C VAL A 124 -18.76 2.13 0.57
N GLU A 125 -17.89 1.14 0.51
CA GLU A 125 -18.21 -0.28 0.71
C GLU A 125 -17.62 -0.86 2.00
N LEU A 126 -16.57 -0.24 2.53
CA LEU A 126 -15.81 -0.71 3.71
C LEU A 126 -15.44 0.47 4.62
N MET A 127 -15.75 0.36 5.92
CA MET A 127 -15.28 1.27 6.95
C MET A 127 -14.15 0.64 7.75
N VAL A 128 -13.00 1.29 7.81
CA VAL A 128 -11.82 0.84 8.57
C VAL A 128 -11.66 1.69 9.83
N LEU A 129 -11.65 1.05 10.99
CA LEU A 129 -11.27 1.65 12.26
C LEU A 129 -9.76 1.50 12.45
N ASP A 130 -9.06 2.62 12.40
CA ASP A 130 -7.59 2.71 12.53
C ASP A 130 -7.14 2.71 14.01
N ASP A 131 -5.89 3.08 14.30
CA ASP A 131 -5.27 3.06 15.63
C ASP A 131 -6.11 3.78 16.70
N GLY A 132 -6.03 3.30 17.94
CA GLY A 132 -6.64 3.94 19.12
C GLY A 132 -7.88 3.27 19.68
N TRP A 133 -8.32 2.11 19.16
CA TRP A 133 -9.54 1.41 19.60
C TRP A 133 -9.34 0.53 20.83
N PHE A 134 -8.09 0.23 21.24
CA PHE A 134 -7.73 -0.78 22.26
C PHE A 134 -7.08 -0.18 23.51
N GLY A 135 -7.09 -0.93 24.62
CA GLY A 135 -6.44 -0.57 25.87
C GLY A 135 -6.76 0.85 26.34
N ASN A 136 -5.74 1.60 26.71
CA ASN A 136 -5.81 3.04 27.05
C ASN A 136 -5.19 3.89 25.94
N ARG A 137 -5.24 3.45 24.69
CA ARG A 137 -4.62 4.07 23.52
C ARG A 137 -5.26 5.40 23.15
N ASN A 138 -4.90 6.48 23.85
CA ASN A 138 -5.36 7.84 23.60
C ASN A 138 -4.30 8.71 22.90
N ASP A 139 -3.11 8.19 22.75
CA ASP A 139 -1.97 8.69 21.99
C ASP A 139 -1.06 7.52 21.62
N ASP A 140 0.09 7.78 21.00
CA ASP A 140 1.02 6.76 20.51
C ASP A 140 2.04 6.27 21.58
N THR A 141 1.87 6.62 22.86
CA THR A 141 2.84 6.29 23.92
C THR A 141 2.51 5.01 24.69
N THR A 142 1.28 4.51 24.60
CA THR A 142 0.77 3.43 25.47
C THR A 142 0.11 2.29 24.69
N SER A 143 -0.16 1.19 25.41
CA SER A 143 -1.14 0.12 25.13
C SER A 143 -0.87 -0.79 23.94
N LEU A 144 0.18 -0.63 23.12
CA LEU A 144 0.51 -1.65 22.14
C LEU A 144 0.77 -2.98 22.86
N GLY A 145 0.11 -4.04 22.40
CA GLY A 145 0.07 -5.36 23.04
C GLY A 145 -1.26 -5.64 23.78
N ASP A 146 -2.00 -4.61 24.16
CA ASP A 146 -3.27 -4.71 24.90
C ASP A 146 -4.47 -4.75 23.94
N TRP A 147 -4.61 -5.81 23.15
CA TRP A 147 -5.59 -5.94 22.08
C TRP A 147 -7.01 -6.25 22.55
N PHE A 148 -7.48 -5.52 23.56
CA PHE A 148 -8.86 -5.52 24.02
C PHE A 148 -9.50 -4.13 23.86
N PRO A 149 -10.81 -4.03 23.53
CA PRO A 149 -11.43 -2.76 23.18
C PRO A 149 -11.41 -1.78 24.35
N ASN A 150 -11.14 -0.52 24.08
CA ASN A 150 -11.30 0.57 25.03
C ASN A 150 -12.79 0.77 25.31
N GLN A 151 -13.23 0.49 26.54
CA GLN A 151 -14.65 0.52 26.90
C GLN A 151 -15.26 1.93 26.92
N GLU A 152 -14.46 2.98 27.08
CA GLU A 152 -14.95 4.37 27.02
C GLU A 152 -15.23 4.77 25.57
N LYS A 153 -14.37 4.35 24.63
CA LYS A 153 -14.54 4.63 23.21
C LYS A 153 -15.56 3.70 22.55
N LEU A 154 -15.53 2.43 22.90
CA LEU A 154 -16.33 1.35 22.33
C LEU A 154 -17.10 0.60 23.42
N PRO A 155 -18.17 1.18 23.98
CA PRO A 155 -18.92 0.58 25.09
C PRO A 155 -19.58 -0.76 24.73
N ASN A 156 -19.84 -1.01 23.45
CA ASN A 156 -20.38 -2.28 22.94
C ASN A 156 -19.29 -3.21 22.37
N GLY A 157 -18.02 -2.88 22.58
CA GLY A 157 -16.88 -3.63 22.05
C GLY A 157 -16.76 -3.57 20.53
N ILE A 158 -15.81 -4.34 19.98
CA ILE A 158 -15.57 -4.43 18.53
C ILE A 158 -16.80 -5.01 17.83
N GLY A 159 -17.38 -6.08 18.37
CA GLY A 159 -18.52 -6.77 17.77
C GLY A 159 -19.74 -5.86 17.64
N GLY A 160 -20.09 -5.12 18.70
CA GLY A 160 -21.23 -4.21 18.67
C GLY A 160 -21.05 -3.06 17.68
N LEU A 161 -19.84 -2.51 17.53
CA LEU A 161 -19.55 -1.52 16.48
C LEU A 161 -19.62 -2.15 15.09
N ALA A 162 -19.00 -3.32 14.88
CA ALA A 162 -19.00 -4.01 13.60
C ALA A 162 -20.41 -4.35 13.12
N GLU A 163 -21.28 -4.87 14.00
CA GLU A 163 -22.68 -5.14 13.69
C GLU A 163 -23.46 -3.89 13.27
N LYS A 164 -23.23 -2.74 13.93
CA LYS A 164 -23.86 -1.48 13.57
C LYS A 164 -23.40 -1.01 12.18
N ILE A 165 -22.11 -1.14 11.87
CA ILE A 165 -21.55 -0.79 10.55
C ILE A 165 -22.09 -1.73 9.47
N GLU A 166 -22.15 -3.04 9.72
CA GLU A 166 -22.78 -4.00 8.81
C GLU A 166 -24.28 -3.72 8.62
N GLY A 167 -24.96 -3.31 9.68
CA GLY A 167 -26.36 -2.88 9.62
C GLY A 167 -26.61 -1.68 8.69
N LEU A 168 -25.58 -0.85 8.45
CA LEU A 168 -25.60 0.21 7.42
C LEU A 168 -25.32 -0.35 6.01
N GLY A 169 -24.95 -1.62 5.88
CA GLY A 169 -24.57 -2.26 4.61
C GLY A 169 -23.14 -1.94 4.18
N LEU A 170 -22.24 -1.68 5.12
CA LEU A 170 -20.79 -1.56 4.93
C LEU A 170 -20.11 -2.80 5.48
N LYS A 171 -18.96 -3.15 4.92
CA LYS A 171 -18.01 -4.06 5.56
C LYS A 171 -17.26 -3.34 6.67
N PHE A 172 -16.69 -4.11 7.62
CA PHE A 172 -15.89 -3.55 8.70
C PHE A 172 -14.44 -4.04 8.64
N GLY A 173 -13.50 -3.13 8.87
CA GLY A 173 -12.06 -3.38 8.94
C GLY A 173 -11.45 -2.82 10.22
N LEU A 174 -10.32 -3.41 10.64
CA LEU A 174 -9.66 -3.07 11.89
C LEU A 174 -8.14 -2.97 11.71
N TRP A 175 -7.52 -2.02 12.39
CA TRP A 175 -6.08 -1.81 12.41
C TRP A 175 -5.41 -2.56 13.56
N PHE A 176 -4.20 -3.06 13.32
CA PHE A 176 -3.32 -3.65 14.31
C PHE A 176 -1.86 -3.28 14.05
N GLU A 177 -1.06 -3.20 15.10
CA GLU A 177 0.40 -3.19 15.07
C GLU A 177 0.94 -4.33 15.96
N PRO A 178 0.75 -5.59 15.55
CA PRO A 178 0.86 -6.74 16.45
C PRO A 178 2.29 -7.16 16.76
N GLU A 179 3.26 -6.62 16.06
CA GLU A 179 4.69 -6.88 16.26
C GLU A 179 5.30 -5.96 17.33
N MET A 180 4.51 -4.98 17.85
CA MET A 180 4.99 -3.96 18.78
C MET A 180 4.37 -4.11 20.16
N ILE A 181 5.05 -3.52 21.15
CA ILE A 181 4.60 -3.48 22.52
C ILE A 181 5.01 -2.14 23.15
N SER A 182 4.10 -1.52 23.90
CA SER A 182 4.42 -0.32 24.69
C SER A 182 4.93 -0.70 26.07
N PRO A 183 5.94 0.00 26.62
CA PRO A 183 6.30 -0.16 28.04
C PRO A 183 5.14 0.06 29.00
N GLU A 184 4.23 0.97 28.64
CA GLU A 184 2.98 1.20 29.36
C GLU A 184 1.85 0.34 28.75
N SER A 185 1.95 -1.00 28.91
CA SER A 185 0.92 -1.96 28.56
C SER A 185 0.86 -3.07 29.59
N LYS A 186 -0.30 -3.71 29.73
CA LYS A 186 -0.46 -4.91 30.57
C LYS A 186 0.37 -6.08 30.07
N LEU A 187 0.51 -6.19 28.73
CA LEU A 187 1.34 -7.23 28.15
C LEU A 187 2.79 -7.09 28.57
N TYR A 188 3.34 -5.87 28.58
CA TYR A 188 4.72 -5.63 29.01
C TYR A 188 4.90 -5.84 30.50
N GLU A 189 3.92 -5.48 31.32
CA GLU A 189 3.92 -5.75 32.76
C GLU A 189 4.02 -7.25 33.05
N MET A 190 3.28 -8.07 32.30
CA MET A 190 3.27 -9.53 32.43
C MET A 190 4.51 -10.20 31.84
N HIS A 191 5.00 -9.70 30.71
CA HIS A 191 6.04 -10.33 29.93
C HIS A 191 7.11 -9.32 29.44
N PRO A 192 7.86 -8.69 30.34
CA PRO A 192 8.89 -7.72 29.96
C PRO A 192 10.05 -8.37 29.18
N ASP A 193 10.19 -9.68 29.24
CA ASP A 193 11.19 -10.49 28.53
C ASP A 193 10.80 -10.84 27.08
N TRP A 194 9.58 -10.48 26.65
CA TRP A 194 9.10 -10.77 25.28
C TRP A 194 9.60 -9.79 24.22
N CYS A 195 10.40 -8.81 24.60
CA CYS A 195 10.94 -7.81 23.68
C CYS A 195 12.28 -8.21 23.08
N ILE A 196 12.53 -7.83 21.85
CA ILE A 196 13.87 -7.78 21.28
C ILE A 196 14.74 -6.92 22.17
N HIS A 197 15.86 -7.48 22.65
CA HIS A 197 16.74 -6.84 23.63
C HIS A 197 18.14 -7.42 23.60
N ALA A 198 19.14 -6.56 23.46
CA ALA A 198 20.54 -6.95 23.62
C ALA A 198 20.92 -7.01 25.10
N GLU A 199 21.43 -8.15 25.56
CA GLU A 199 21.83 -8.34 26.95
C GLU A 199 22.86 -7.28 27.41
N GLY A 200 22.68 -6.75 28.61
CA GLY A 200 23.55 -5.74 29.20
C GLY A 200 23.39 -4.32 28.67
N ARG A 201 22.38 -4.06 27.82
CA ARG A 201 22.04 -2.72 27.34
C ARG A 201 20.65 -2.29 27.83
N GLU A 202 20.43 -0.98 27.94
CA GLU A 202 19.09 -0.45 28.15
C GLU A 202 18.24 -0.66 26.88
N ARG A 203 16.92 -0.85 27.06
CA ARG A 203 15.99 -0.96 25.93
C ARG A 203 15.84 0.37 25.24
N ASN A 204 16.04 0.38 23.93
CA ASN A 204 15.94 1.56 23.10
C ASN A 204 14.53 1.70 22.53
N LEU A 205 13.84 2.77 22.91
CA LEU A 205 12.53 3.12 22.37
C LEU A 205 12.68 3.78 20.99
N GLY A 206 11.91 3.29 20.04
CA GLY A 206 11.66 3.98 18.78
C GLY A 206 10.16 4.26 18.69
N ARG A 207 9.75 5.51 18.45
CA ARG A 207 8.35 5.92 18.44
C ARG A 207 7.58 5.51 19.72
N GLN A 208 8.24 5.61 20.88
CA GLN A 208 7.71 5.24 22.21
C GLN A 208 7.32 3.76 22.36
N GLN A 209 7.81 2.88 21.49
CA GLN A 209 7.47 1.47 21.49
C GLN A 209 8.70 0.55 21.39
N LEU A 210 8.52 -0.71 21.78
CA LEU A 210 9.47 -1.81 21.67
C LEU A 210 8.95 -2.82 20.65
N ILE A 211 9.83 -3.75 20.23
CA ILE A 211 9.51 -4.82 19.29
C ILE A 211 9.37 -6.13 20.05
N LEU A 212 8.29 -6.87 19.81
CA LEU A 212 8.14 -8.23 20.32
C LEU A 212 9.15 -9.18 19.67
N ASP A 213 9.68 -10.13 20.44
CA ASP A 213 10.65 -11.11 19.95
C ASP A 213 9.94 -12.27 19.23
N LEU A 214 9.75 -12.15 17.93
CA LEU A 214 9.12 -13.20 17.12
C LEU A 214 10.01 -14.43 16.91
N THR A 215 11.23 -14.47 17.45
CA THR A 215 12.01 -15.72 17.51
C THR A 215 11.42 -16.71 18.52
N ARG A 216 10.61 -16.21 19.46
CA ARG A 216 9.93 -16.97 20.52
C ARG A 216 8.62 -17.57 20.04
N GLN A 217 8.40 -18.84 20.35
CA GLN A 217 7.15 -19.52 20.02
C GLN A 217 5.96 -18.95 20.82
N ASP A 218 6.15 -18.71 22.12
CA ASP A 218 5.09 -18.17 23.00
C ASP A 218 4.59 -16.79 22.56
N VAL A 219 5.47 -15.93 22.01
CA VAL A 219 5.09 -14.64 21.42
C VAL A 219 4.28 -14.84 20.13
N ARG A 220 4.72 -15.74 19.24
CA ARG A 220 3.97 -16.04 18.01
C ARG A 220 2.59 -16.64 18.33
N ASP A 221 2.52 -17.57 19.28
CA ASP A 221 1.26 -18.17 19.72
C ASP A 221 0.30 -17.13 20.31
N PHE A 222 0.81 -16.16 21.08
CA PHE A 222 0.02 -15.05 21.59
C PHE A 222 -0.57 -14.21 20.45
N ILE A 223 0.25 -13.82 19.45
CA ILE A 223 -0.22 -13.00 18.32
C ILE A 223 -1.25 -13.78 17.49
N ILE A 224 -0.98 -15.03 17.16
CA ILE A 224 -1.94 -15.89 16.44
C ILE A 224 -3.22 -16.05 17.25
N GLY A 225 -3.10 -16.24 18.56
CA GLY A 225 -4.24 -16.45 19.46
C GLY A 225 -5.20 -15.28 19.46
N PHE A 226 -4.73 -14.07 19.81
CA PHE A 226 -5.62 -12.91 19.90
C PHE A 226 -6.23 -12.51 18.54
N LEU A 227 -5.44 -12.57 17.46
CA LEU A 227 -5.98 -12.28 16.11
C LEU A 227 -7.04 -13.29 15.71
N THR A 228 -6.79 -14.58 15.98
CA THR A 228 -7.78 -15.64 15.71
C THR A 228 -9.06 -15.42 16.51
N ASP A 229 -8.97 -15.07 17.79
CA ASP A 229 -10.13 -14.83 18.64
C ASP A 229 -10.93 -13.63 18.17
N ILE A 230 -10.26 -12.52 17.82
CA ILE A 230 -10.94 -11.33 17.32
C ILE A 230 -11.62 -11.62 15.97
N LEU A 231 -10.94 -12.27 15.04
CA LEU A 231 -11.49 -12.58 13.70
C LEU A 231 -12.62 -13.63 13.73
N LYS A 232 -12.60 -14.57 14.66
CA LYS A 232 -13.68 -15.57 14.83
C LYS A 232 -14.95 -15.00 15.47
N ASN A 233 -14.78 -14.04 16.38
CA ASN A 233 -15.88 -13.56 17.21
C ASN A 233 -16.50 -12.25 16.72
N ASN A 234 -15.93 -11.63 15.68
CA ASN A 234 -16.40 -10.35 15.13
C ASN A 234 -16.46 -10.41 13.60
N PRO A 235 -17.43 -9.75 12.96
CA PRO A 235 -17.55 -9.72 11.50
C PRO A 235 -16.56 -8.75 10.87
N ILE A 236 -15.29 -9.13 10.88
CA ILE A 236 -14.19 -8.34 10.32
C ILE A 236 -13.82 -8.89 8.95
N SER A 237 -13.81 -8.05 7.94
CA SER A 237 -13.50 -8.41 6.55
C SER A 237 -12.22 -7.78 6.01
N TYR A 238 -11.53 -6.99 6.83
CA TYR A 238 -10.30 -6.31 6.46
C TYR A 238 -9.42 -6.07 7.67
N ILE A 239 -8.12 -6.27 7.51
CA ILE A 239 -7.08 -5.96 8.51
C ILE A 239 -6.06 -5.03 7.88
N LYS A 240 -5.77 -3.90 8.58
CA LYS A 240 -4.59 -3.09 8.32
C LYS A 240 -3.52 -3.47 9.34
N TRP A 241 -2.44 -4.09 8.85
CA TRP A 241 -1.30 -4.55 9.64
C TRP A 241 -0.17 -3.56 9.55
N ASP A 242 0.13 -2.88 10.65
CA ASP A 242 1.14 -1.83 10.71
C ASP A 242 2.44 -2.29 11.40
N TYR A 243 3.52 -1.54 11.12
CA TYR A 243 4.86 -1.75 11.69
C TYR A 243 5.61 -0.41 11.72
N ASN A 244 5.61 0.28 12.86
CA ASN A 244 5.99 1.70 12.92
C ASN A 244 7.37 2.00 13.50
N ARG A 245 8.22 1.00 13.66
CA ARG A 245 9.62 1.23 14.00
C ARG A 245 10.55 0.17 13.41
N ASN A 246 11.80 0.54 13.14
CA ASN A 246 12.86 -0.39 12.75
C ASN A 246 13.56 -1.00 13.97
N PHE A 247 14.31 -2.07 13.73
CA PHE A 247 15.23 -2.62 14.72
C PHE A 247 16.31 -1.60 15.12
N THR A 248 16.69 -1.64 16.40
CA THR A 248 17.82 -0.89 16.95
C THR A 248 18.81 -1.86 17.63
N ASP A 249 18.60 -2.24 18.87
CA ASP A 249 19.46 -3.18 19.59
C ASP A 249 18.91 -4.59 19.43
N ILE A 250 19.49 -5.36 18.49
CA ILE A 250 19.00 -6.69 18.13
C ILE A 250 19.58 -7.73 19.08
N GLY A 251 18.69 -8.47 19.73
CA GLY A 251 19.05 -9.60 20.60
C GLY A 251 17.80 -10.34 21.07
N SER A 252 17.93 -11.62 21.42
CA SER A 252 16.86 -12.44 21.97
C SER A 252 17.33 -13.14 23.24
N ALA A 253 16.57 -13.00 24.32
CA ALA A 253 16.85 -13.72 25.58
C ALA A 253 16.74 -15.25 25.45
N MET A 254 16.11 -15.74 24.39
CA MET A 254 15.90 -17.18 24.15
C MET A 254 17.04 -17.84 23.37
N LEU A 255 17.89 -17.06 22.70
CA LEU A 255 18.97 -17.59 21.89
C LEU A 255 20.32 -17.54 22.65
N PRO A 256 21.15 -18.59 22.55
CA PRO A 256 22.46 -18.54 23.11
C PRO A 256 23.38 -17.54 22.39
N PRO A 257 24.49 -17.09 23.01
CA PRO A 257 25.36 -16.05 22.47
C PRO A 257 25.84 -16.31 21.02
N GLU A 258 26.12 -17.55 20.68
CA GLU A 258 26.58 -17.94 19.33
C GLU A 258 25.51 -17.89 18.25
N ARG A 259 24.26 -17.67 18.62
CA ARG A 259 23.12 -17.54 17.68
C ARG A 259 22.49 -16.15 17.67
N GLN A 260 23.04 -15.19 18.38
CA GLN A 260 22.46 -13.84 18.44
C GLN A 260 22.42 -13.14 17.06
N SER A 261 23.41 -13.37 16.20
CA SER A 261 23.40 -12.85 14.82
C SER A 261 22.37 -13.53 13.89
N GLU A 262 21.62 -14.52 14.38
CA GLU A 262 20.50 -15.14 13.66
C GLU A 262 19.16 -14.42 13.93
N VAL A 263 19.08 -13.56 14.96
CA VAL A 263 17.82 -12.98 15.49
C VAL A 263 17.03 -12.26 14.41
N ALA A 264 17.67 -11.39 13.63
CA ALA A 264 16.96 -10.61 12.60
C ALA A 264 16.31 -11.50 11.54
N HIS A 265 16.98 -12.58 11.12
CA HIS A 265 16.40 -13.53 10.17
C HIS A 265 15.32 -14.41 10.81
N ARG A 266 15.56 -14.91 12.02
CA ARG A 266 14.57 -15.71 12.77
C ARG A 266 13.30 -14.94 13.05
N TYR A 267 13.42 -13.64 13.30
CA TYR A 267 12.27 -12.75 13.45
C TYR A 267 11.38 -12.77 12.20
N ILE A 268 11.97 -12.64 11.03
CA ILE A 268 11.23 -12.65 9.75
C ILE A 268 10.60 -14.03 9.49
N LEU A 269 11.30 -15.11 9.82
CA LEU A 269 10.69 -16.44 9.73
C LEU A 269 9.50 -16.60 10.69
N GLY A 270 9.61 -16.05 11.91
CA GLY A 270 8.49 -15.99 12.86
C GLY A 270 7.32 -15.13 12.36
N LEU A 271 7.59 -13.98 11.75
CA LEU A 271 6.58 -13.16 11.11
C LEU A 271 5.85 -13.93 10.00
N TYR A 272 6.60 -14.61 9.14
CA TYR A 272 6.00 -15.39 8.05
C TYR A 272 5.15 -16.55 8.56
N GLU A 273 5.52 -17.21 9.67
CA GLU A 273 4.70 -18.23 10.32
C GLU A 273 3.36 -17.66 10.81
N ILE A 274 3.38 -16.49 11.44
CA ILE A 274 2.15 -15.80 11.88
C ILE A 274 1.29 -15.46 10.68
N LEU A 275 1.85 -14.81 9.67
CA LEU A 275 1.13 -14.37 8.46
C LEU A 275 0.56 -15.56 7.70
N GLU A 276 1.33 -16.64 7.50
CA GLU A 276 0.85 -17.87 6.86
C GLU A 276 -0.34 -18.45 7.60
N THR A 277 -0.23 -18.54 8.94
CA THR A 277 -1.28 -19.11 9.78
C THR A 277 -2.57 -18.31 9.70
N ILE A 278 -2.49 -16.98 9.86
CA ILE A 278 -3.68 -16.10 9.91
C ILE A 278 -4.31 -15.96 8.53
N THR A 279 -3.53 -15.70 7.48
CA THR A 279 -4.10 -15.51 6.13
C THR A 279 -4.70 -16.80 5.55
N THR A 280 -4.15 -17.97 5.93
CA THR A 280 -4.72 -19.27 5.56
C THR A 280 -6.01 -19.58 6.32
N ALA A 281 -6.06 -19.25 7.62
CA ALA A 281 -7.24 -19.48 8.46
C ALA A 281 -8.41 -18.55 8.08
N PHE A 282 -8.14 -17.34 7.58
CA PHE A 282 -9.12 -16.32 7.24
C PHE A 282 -9.02 -15.84 5.78
N PRO A 283 -9.22 -16.70 4.78
CA PRO A 283 -8.97 -16.39 3.37
C PRO A 283 -9.93 -15.35 2.76
N ASN A 284 -11.00 -14.98 3.48
CA ASN A 284 -11.98 -13.96 3.07
C ASN A 284 -11.77 -12.61 3.76
N VAL A 285 -10.74 -12.47 4.61
CA VAL A 285 -10.28 -11.21 5.16
C VAL A 285 -9.23 -10.63 4.23
N LEU A 286 -9.41 -9.38 3.82
CA LEU A 286 -8.44 -8.66 3.01
C LEU A 286 -7.37 -8.08 3.93
N PHE A 287 -6.09 -8.35 3.63
CA PHE A 287 -4.97 -7.85 4.42
C PHE A 287 -4.24 -6.72 3.69
N GLU A 288 -4.14 -5.57 4.36
CA GLU A 288 -3.29 -4.45 3.93
C GLU A 288 -2.09 -4.34 4.86
N GLY A 289 -0.89 -4.29 4.28
CA GLY A 289 0.34 -3.97 5.03
C GLY A 289 0.56 -2.47 5.12
N CYS A 290 1.17 -2.06 6.22
CA CYS A 290 1.68 -0.71 6.47
C CYS A 290 2.99 -0.81 7.26
N ALA A 291 3.91 0.11 7.05
CA ALA A 291 5.10 0.27 7.88
C ALA A 291 5.53 1.73 7.87
N SER A 292 4.81 2.58 8.61
CA SER A 292 4.85 4.04 8.45
C SER A 292 4.70 4.42 6.98
N GLY A 293 3.67 3.89 6.34
CA GLY A 293 3.52 3.86 4.90
C GLY A 293 4.23 2.66 4.25
N GLY A 294 4.98 2.90 3.18
CA GLY A 294 5.59 1.86 2.34
C GLY A 294 6.93 1.30 2.85
N GLY A 295 7.31 1.49 4.10
CA GLY A 295 8.64 1.12 4.63
C GLY A 295 9.00 -0.37 4.51
N ARG A 296 7.99 -1.24 4.36
CA ARG A 296 8.15 -2.69 4.19
C ARG A 296 7.29 -3.21 3.02
N PHE A 297 7.05 -2.35 2.02
CA PHE A 297 6.34 -2.73 0.80
C PHE A 297 7.27 -3.51 -0.13
N ASP A 298 7.49 -4.76 0.17
CA ASP A 298 8.40 -5.68 -0.51
C ASP A 298 7.67 -6.96 -0.97
N PRO A 299 8.28 -7.76 -1.89
CA PRO A 299 7.67 -8.99 -2.37
C PRO A 299 7.45 -10.07 -1.29
N GLY A 300 8.23 -10.06 -0.20
CA GLY A 300 8.04 -10.99 0.92
C GLY A 300 6.71 -10.73 1.63
N GLN A 301 6.38 -9.47 1.91
CA GLN A 301 5.10 -9.06 2.48
C GLN A 301 3.95 -9.31 1.49
N MET A 302 4.15 -8.99 0.20
CA MET A 302 3.12 -9.14 -0.83
C MET A 302 2.80 -10.60 -1.19
N TYR A 303 3.55 -11.56 -0.67
CA TYR A 303 3.19 -12.98 -0.71
C TYR A 303 2.01 -13.28 0.23
N TYR A 304 1.84 -12.50 1.31
CA TYR A 304 0.81 -12.67 2.33
C TYR A 304 -0.30 -11.62 2.26
N PHE A 305 0.05 -10.39 1.87
CA PHE A 305 -0.89 -9.26 1.84
C PHE A 305 -1.44 -9.02 0.44
N ASP A 306 -2.68 -8.59 0.38
CA ASP A 306 -3.37 -8.31 -0.87
C ASP A 306 -3.05 -6.93 -1.42
N GLN A 307 -2.72 -5.98 -0.53
CA GLN A 307 -2.35 -4.60 -0.83
C GLN A 307 -1.47 -4.02 0.26
N TYR A 308 -0.88 -2.85 0.00
CA TYR A 308 0.01 -2.16 0.93
C TYR A 308 -0.27 -0.67 0.94
N TRP A 309 -0.30 -0.04 2.12
CA TRP A 309 -0.37 1.41 2.26
C TRP A 309 0.93 2.03 1.74
N THR A 310 0.84 2.76 0.61
CA THR A 310 2.02 3.17 -0.16
C THR A 310 2.87 4.22 0.57
N SER A 311 2.21 5.12 1.29
CA SER A 311 2.87 6.18 2.09
C SER A 311 1.88 6.89 3.00
N ASP A 312 2.32 7.26 4.20
CA ASP A 312 1.58 8.14 5.12
C ASP A 312 1.46 9.58 4.60
N ASN A 313 2.24 9.93 3.58
CA ASN A 313 2.03 11.19 2.87
C ASN A 313 0.87 11.04 1.88
N SER A 314 -0.31 11.42 2.33
CA SER A 314 -1.56 11.36 1.57
C SER A 314 -1.83 12.58 0.69
N ASP A 315 -0.93 13.59 0.69
CA ASP A 315 -1.04 14.75 -0.20
C ASP A 315 -1.02 14.32 -1.68
N ALA A 316 -2.09 14.64 -2.41
CA ALA A 316 -2.26 14.18 -3.79
C ALA A 316 -1.09 14.56 -4.71
N ILE A 317 -0.47 15.73 -4.50
CA ILE A 317 0.65 16.18 -5.34
C ILE A 317 1.93 15.40 -5.02
N ALA A 318 2.17 15.06 -3.75
CA ALA A 318 3.26 14.17 -3.37
C ALA A 318 2.99 12.74 -3.89
N ARG A 319 1.74 12.29 -3.84
CA ARG A 319 1.33 10.95 -4.33
C ARG A 319 1.57 10.74 -5.82
N LEU A 320 1.56 11.78 -6.66
CA LEU A 320 1.98 11.66 -8.06
C LEU A 320 3.38 11.04 -8.17
N LYS A 321 4.34 11.51 -7.36
CA LYS A 321 5.72 10.98 -7.34
C LYS A 321 5.82 9.63 -6.65
N ILE A 322 5.13 9.47 -5.53
CA ILE A 322 5.15 8.25 -4.71
C ILE A 322 4.59 7.06 -5.52
N GLN A 323 3.39 7.21 -6.08
CA GLN A 323 2.73 6.14 -6.85
C GLN A 323 3.47 5.86 -8.18
N TYR A 324 3.99 6.89 -8.85
CA TYR A 324 4.84 6.72 -10.02
C TYR A 324 6.11 5.90 -9.69
N GLY A 325 6.83 6.26 -8.61
CA GLY A 325 8.03 5.54 -8.18
C GLY A 325 7.74 4.10 -7.78
N THR A 326 6.68 3.88 -6.99
CA THR A 326 6.24 2.56 -6.55
C THR A 326 5.87 1.67 -7.75
N SER A 327 5.24 2.24 -8.78
CA SER A 327 4.84 1.54 -10.01
C SER A 327 6.00 1.02 -10.86
N LEU A 328 7.24 1.38 -10.55
CA LEU A 328 8.40 0.77 -11.21
C LEU A 328 8.46 -0.75 -10.99
N VAL A 329 7.96 -1.22 -9.85
CA VAL A 329 7.99 -2.64 -9.46
C VAL A 329 6.62 -3.17 -9.07
N MET A 330 5.83 -2.41 -8.30
CA MET A 330 4.55 -2.86 -7.73
C MET A 330 3.36 -2.45 -8.61
N PRO A 331 2.45 -3.37 -8.95
CA PRO A 331 1.25 -3.05 -9.74
C PRO A 331 0.25 -2.20 -8.96
N ALA A 332 -0.60 -1.46 -9.65
CA ALA A 332 -1.59 -0.56 -9.07
C ALA A 332 -2.55 -1.25 -8.07
N ILE A 333 -2.94 -2.51 -8.35
CA ILE A 333 -3.82 -3.29 -7.45
C ILE A 333 -3.21 -3.52 -6.07
N MET A 334 -1.91 -3.39 -5.91
CA MET A 334 -1.21 -3.56 -4.63
C MET A 334 -0.95 -2.23 -3.90
N GLN A 335 -1.28 -1.08 -4.51
CA GLN A 335 -0.95 0.24 -3.99
C GLN A 335 -2.17 0.92 -3.35
N GLY A 336 -2.25 0.99 -2.02
CA GLY A 336 -3.25 1.77 -1.31
C GLY A 336 -3.14 3.27 -1.63
N ALA A 337 -4.25 3.90 -2.02
CA ALA A 337 -4.30 5.30 -2.40
C ALA A 337 -5.65 5.93 -1.99
N HIS A 338 -5.60 6.91 -1.08
CA HIS A 338 -6.81 7.53 -0.53
C HIS A 338 -6.87 9.02 -0.83
N VAL A 339 -8.08 9.52 -0.94
CA VAL A 339 -8.40 10.95 -0.98
C VAL A 339 -8.31 11.50 0.44
N SER A 340 -7.34 12.38 0.68
CA SER A 340 -7.09 13.03 1.98
C SER A 340 -7.98 14.24 2.24
N ALA A 341 -7.84 14.84 3.42
CA ALA A 341 -8.55 16.05 3.84
C ALA A 341 -8.30 17.27 2.93
N TYR A 342 -9.21 18.24 3.01
CA TYR A 342 -9.15 19.52 2.29
C TYR A 342 -9.46 20.69 3.24
N PRO A 343 -8.50 21.59 3.51
CA PRO A 343 -7.08 21.51 3.12
C PRO A 343 -6.40 20.25 3.70
N HIS A 344 -5.27 19.84 3.12
CA HIS A 344 -4.48 18.70 3.62
C HIS A 344 -4.08 18.93 5.09
N HIS A 345 -4.31 17.95 5.96
CA HIS A 345 -4.19 18.10 7.41
C HIS A 345 -2.78 18.55 7.89
N SER A 346 -1.71 18.13 7.20
CA SER A 346 -0.33 18.48 7.58
C SER A 346 0.26 19.61 6.75
N LEU A 347 0.05 19.58 5.42
CA LEU A 347 0.69 20.54 4.49
C LEU A 347 -0.17 21.78 4.26
N HIS A 348 -1.43 21.76 4.69
CA HIS A 348 -2.42 22.83 4.46
C HIS A 348 -2.59 23.22 2.98
N ARG A 349 -2.25 22.29 2.06
CA ARG A 349 -2.38 22.50 0.63
C ARG A 349 -3.83 22.33 0.19
N PHE A 350 -4.26 23.19 -0.72
CA PHE A 350 -5.59 23.18 -1.31
C PHE A 350 -5.50 22.51 -2.70
N VAL A 351 -5.90 21.26 -2.79
CA VAL A 351 -6.01 20.52 -4.05
C VAL A 351 -7.49 20.20 -4.30
N PRO A 352 -8.04 20.51 -5.49
CA PRO A 352 -9.45 20.23 -5.80
C PRO A 352 -9.82 18.76 -5.55
N MET A 353 -11.05 18.52 -5.11
CA MET A 353 -11.58 17.16 -4.85
C MET A 353 -11.41 16.26 -6.07
N LYS A 354 -11.72 16.78 -7.26
CA LYS A 354 -11.52 16.12 -8.55
C LYS A 354 -10.09 15.59 -8.70
N THR A 355 -9.08 16.41 -8.48
CA THR A 355 -7.68 16.04 -8.66
C THR A 355 -7.20 15.03 -7.60
N ARG A 356 -7.63 15.21 -6.34
CA ARG A 356 -7.35 14.22 -5.28
C ARG A 356 -7.91 12.84 -5.64
N GLY A 357 -9.15 12.80 -6.14
CA GLY A 357 -9.79 11.57 -6.61
C GLY A 357 -9.06 10.94 -7.80
N HIS A 358 -8.72 11.73 -8.83
CA HIS A 358 -8.03 11.24 -10.02
C HIS A 358 -6.66 10.61 -9.66
N VAL A 359 -5.92 11.23 -8.75
CA VAL A 359 -4.62 10.67 -8.27
C VAL A 359 -4.84 9.38 -7.49
N ALA A 360 -5.82 9.34 -6.59
CA ALA A 360 -6.12 8.14 -5.80
C ALA A 360 -6.60 6.97 -6.66
N MET A 361 -7.34 7.22 -7.75
CA MET A 361 -7.82 6.19 -8.68
C MET A 361 -6.72 5.47 -9.47
N THR A 362 -5.47 5.91 -9.41
CA THR A 362 -4.34 5.17 -10.01
C THR A 362 -3.82 4.04 -9.11
N GLY A 363 -4.46 3.77 -7.97
CA GLY A 363 -4.20 2.67 -7.04
C GLY A 363 -5.50 2.10 -6.47
N GLN A 364 -5.42 1.55 -5.25
CA GLN A 364 -6.59 1.08 -4.49
C GLN A 364 -7.32 2.27 -3.88
N PHE A 365 -8.47 2.59 -4.47
CA PHE A 365 -9.21 3.81 -4.21
C PHE A 365 -9.93 3.80 -2.86
N GLY A 366 -9.81 4.89 -2.12
CA GLY A 366 -10.50 5.10 -0.85
C GLY A 366 -10.49 6.56 -0.39
N TYR A 367 -11.00 6.78 0.81
CA TYR A 367 -11.10 8.10 1.44
C TYR A 367 -10.54 8.07 2.85
N GLU A 368 -9.87 9.16 3.26
CA GLU A 368 -9.25 9.28 4.57
C GLU A 368 -9.37 10.70 5.12
N PHE A 369 -10.61 11.18 5.31
CA PHE A 369 -10.93 12.47 5.94
C PHE A 369 -12.22 12.40 6.72
N ASP A 370 -12.54 13.44 7.51
CA ASP A 370 -13.74 13.47 8.37
C ASP A 370 -15.04 13.57 7.55
N LEU A 371 -15.54 12.42 7.09
CA LEU A 371 -16.78 12.33 6.33
C LEU A 371 -18.01 12.80 7.11
N SER A 372 -17.99 12.76 8.45
CA SER A 372 -19.12 13.26 9.26
C SER A 372 -19.38 14.76 9.05
N LYS A 373 -18.39 15.48 8.52
CA LYS A 373 -18.50 16.93 8.19
C LYS A 373 -18.68 17.18 6.69
N ALA A 374 -18.81 16.12 5.88
CA ALA A 374 -18.99 16.28 4.44
C ALA A 374 -20.32 16.97 4.11
N THR A 375 -20.27 17.96 3.23
CA THR A 375 -21.45 18.63 2.70
C THR A 375 -22.14 17.76 1.66
N ASP A 376 -23.38 18.10 1.30
CA ASP A 376 -24.12 17.40 0.24
C ASP A 376 -23.36 17.47 -1.12
N GLU A 377 -22.69 18.60 -1.40
CA GLU A 377 -21.86 18.76 -2.59
C GLU A 377 -20.64 17.78 -2.54
N THR A 378 -19.98 17.68 -1.38
CA THR A 378 -18.87 16.72 -1.21
C THR A 378 -19.34 15.29 -1.41
N ILE A 379 -20.50 14.92 -0.86
CA ILE A 379 -21.10 13.59 -1.04
C ILE A 379 -21.45 13.34 -2.52
N ALA A 380 -21.97 14.34 -3.23
CA ALA A 380 -22.26 14.22 -4.66
C ALA A 380 -20.98 13.99 -5.48
N GLU A 381 -19.91 14.77 -5.24
CA GLU A 381 -18.61 14.55 -5.88
C GLU A 381 -18.03 13.17 -5.57
N MET A 382 -18.17 12.68 -4.33
CA MET A 382 -17.73 11.32 -3.95
C MET A 382 -18.50 10.24 -4.72
N LYS A 383 -19.82 10.38 -4.88
CA LYS A 383 -20.64 9.43 -5.67
C LYS A 383 -20.15 9.34 -7.12
N GLU A 384 -19.86 10.50 -7.74
CA GLU A 384 -19.32 10.55 -9.10
C GLU A 384 -17.93 9.87 -9.17
N GLN A 385 -17.06 10.15 -8.21
CA GLN A 385 -15.73 9.53 -8.14
C GLN A 385 -15.80 8.03 -7.93
N ILE A 386 -16.66 7.54 -7.05
CA ILE A 386 -16.85 6.10 -6.81
C ILE A 386 -17.39 5.41 -8.06
N ALA A 387 -18.39 6.02 -8.73
CA ALA A 387 -18.93 5.49 -9.97
C ALA A 387 -17.86 5.41 -11.07
N LEU A 388 -17.04 6.44 -11.22
CA LEU A 388 -15.93 6.47 -12.17
C LEU A 388 -14.86 5.42 -11.80
N SER A 389 -14.45 5.35 -10.53
CA SER A 389 -13.50 4.36 -10.05
C SER A 389 -13.97 2.93 -10.35
N LYS A 390 -15.22 2.62 -10.03
CA LYS A 390 -15.82 1.29 -10.31
C LYS A 390 -15.87 0.97 -11.82
N LYS A 391 -16.05 1.96 -12.66
CA LYS A 391 -16.06 1.79 -14.11
C LYS A 391 -14.68 1.42 -14.67
N ILE A 392 -13.62 2.02 -14.12
CA ILE A 392 -12.25 1.87 -14.65
C ILE A 392 -11.40 0.86 -13.85
N GLU A 393 -11.82 0.44 -12.65
CA GLU A 393 -11.01 -0.33 -11.71
C GLU A 393 -10.41 -1.62 -12.34
N SER A 394 -11.16 -2.32 -13.17
CA SER A 394 -10.67 -3.55 -13.81
C SER A 394 -9.51 -3.27 -14.77
N VAL A 395 -9.52 -2.15 -15.47
CA VAL A 395 -8.43 -1.76 -16.38
C VAL A 395 -7.23 -1.28 -15.57
N VAL A 396 -7.45 -0.49 -14.52
CA VAL A 396 -6.38 0.01 -13.63
C VAL A 396 -5.70 -1.15 -12.88
N HIS A 397 -6.48 -2.09 -12.36
CA HIS A 397 -5.96 -3.17 -11.52
C HIS A 397 -5.30 -4.29 -12.31
N PHE A 398 -5.83 -4.62 -13.49
CA PHE A 398 -5.41 -5.80 -14.25
C PHE A 398 -4.76 -5.47 -15.59
N GLY A 399 -4.89 -4.24 -16.11
CA GLY A 399 -4.27 -3.79 -17.35
C GLY A 399 -2.76 -3.56 -17.25
N ASP A 400 -2.18 -3.32 -18.40
CA ASP A 400 -0.78 -2.89 -18.52
C ASP A 400 -0.67 -1.38 -18.25
N MET A 401 0.24 -0.99 -17.36
CA MET A 401 0.52 0.41 -17.05
C MET A 401 1.64 0.97 -17.94
N TYR A 402 1.42 2.16 -18.46
CA TYR A 402 2.41 2.95 -19.20
C TYR A 402 2.56 4.31 -18.50
N ARG A 403 3.79 4.66 -18.13
CA ARG A 403 4.14 5.99 -17.61
C ARG A 403 4.51 6.86 -18.80
N LEU A 404 3.77 7.94 -19.01
CA LEU A 404 3.88 8.78 -20.21
C LEU A 404 4.64 10.08 -19.90
N ASP A 405 4.24 10.79 -18.83
CA ASP A 405 4.96 11.95 -18.31
C ASP A 405 5.43 11.68 -16.88
N SER A 406 6.71 12.00 -16.63
CA SER A 406 7.33 11.82 -15.33
C SER A 406 7.14 13.05 -14.43
N PRO A 407 6.53 12.93 -13.24
CA PRO A 407 6.41 14.02 -12.27
C PRO A 407 7.76 14.41 -11.65
N PHE A 408 8.84 13.71 -11.97
CA PHE A 408 10.20 14.04 -11.56
C PHE A 408 10.92 14.95 -12.59
N GLU A 409 10.41 14.99 -13.83
CA GLU A 409 11.04 15.72 -14.94
C GLU A 409 10.23 16.95 -15.38
N THR A 410 8.90 16.92 -15.16
CA THR A 410 8.00 17.98 -15.60
C THR A 410 6.98 18.34 -14.52
N ASP A 411 6.23 19.44 -14.72
CA ASP A 411 5.08 19.83 -13.89
C ASP A 411 3.84 18.96 -14.18
N CYS A 412 3.92 18.02 -15.13
CA CYS A 412 2.84 17.12 -15.49
C CYS A 412 3.19 15.67 -15.09
N SER A 413 2.18 14.92 -14.77
CA SER A 413 2.22 13.47 -14.58
C SER A 413 1.14 12.82 -15.41
N SER A 414 1.51 11.86 -16.26
CA SER A 414 0.57 11.13 -17.09
C SER A 414 0.85 9.65 -17.01
N VAL A 415 -0.20 8.88 -16.77
CA VAL A 415 -0.16 7.43 -16.78
C VAL A 415 -1.34 6.88 -17.56
N GLU A 416 -1.12 5.79 -18.25
CA GLU A 416 -2.13 5.06 -19.00
C GLU A 416 -2.22 3.64 -18.49
N PHE A 417 -3.44 3.14 -18.40
CA PHE A 417 -3.73 1.72 -18.18
C PHE A 417 -4.45 1.17 -19.40
N LEU A 418 -3.94 0.09 -19.96
CA LEU A 418 -4.46 -0.55 -21.15
C LEU A 418 -4.92 -1.97 -20.82
N SER A 419 -6.16 -2.31 -21.13
CA SER A 419 -6.66 -3.68 -20.96
C SER A 419 -5.83 -4.68 -21.79
N GLU A 420 -5.75 -5.93 -21.32
CA GLU A 420 -4.93 -6.98 -21.98
C GLU A 420 -5.33 -7.22 -23.42
N ASP A 421 -6.63 -7.16 -23.72
CA ASP A 421 -7.20 -7.27 -25.08
C ASP A 421 -7.08 -5.99 -25.92
N LYS A 422 -6.56 -4.92 -25.33
CA LYS A 422 -6.40 -3.58 -25.92
C LYS A 422 -7.73 -2.93 -26.34
N ASN A 423 -8.84 -3.36 -25.77
CA ASN A 423 -10.14 -2.82 -26.11
C ASN A 423 -10.48 -1.55 -25.32
N THR A 424 -9.89 -1.36 -24.15
CA THR A 424 -10.11 -0.19 -23.29
C THR A 424 -8.78 0.36 -22.78
N ALA A 425 -8.59 1.66 -22.97
CA ALA A 425 -7.48 2.41 -22.38
C ALA A 425 -8.01 3.53 -21.49
N VAL A 426 -7.36 3.75 -20.34
CA VAL A 426 -7.68 4.82 -19.40
C VAL A 426 -6.44 5.69 -19.22
N LEU A 427 -6.54 6.95 -19.65
CA LEU A 427 -5.49 7.96 -19.53
C LEU A 427 -5.76 8.86 -18.33
N PHE A 428 -4.82 8.92 -17.41
CA PHE A 428 -4.77 9.90 -16.32
C PHE A 428 -3.74 10.97 -16.67
N HIS A 429 -4.15 12.23 -16.59
CA HIS A 429 -3.25 13.36 -16.76
C HIS A 429 -3.46 14.38 -15.65
N CYS A 430 -2.39 14.84 -15.02
CA CYS A 430 -2.40 15.84 -13.97
C CYS A 430 -1.31 16.89 -14.21
N CYS A 431 -1.65 18.16 -14.03
CA CYS A 431 -0.70 19.26 -14.06
C CYS A 431 -0.63 19.93 -12.67
N THR A 432 0.55 20.11 -12.13
CA THR A 432 0.77 20.72 -10.82
C THR A 432 0.88 22.22 -10.86
N LEU A 433 1.30 22.81 -12.00
CA LEU A 433 1.43 24.25 -12.19
C LEU A 433 0.80 24.70 -13.51
N GLY A 434 -0.16 25.62 -13.43
CA GLY A 434 -0.75 26.29 -14.57
C GLY A 434 0.23 27.26 -15.26
N LYS A 435 0.09 27.45 -16.57
CA LYS A 435 0.95 28.34 -17.36
C LYS A 435 0.16 29.39 -18.10
N ILE A 436 0.46 30.67 -17.86
CA ILE A 436 -0.12 31.77 -18.62
C ILE A 436 0.44 31.71 -20.05
N ASN A 437 -0.46 31.67 -21.05
CA ASN A 437 -0.10 31.60 -22.48
C ASN A 437 0.82 30.40 -22.81
N GLY A 438 0.76 29.31 -22.04
CA GLY A 438 1.50 28.09 -22.32
C GLY A 438 1.08 27.43 -23.62
N ALA A 439 2.01 26.84 -24.35
CA ALA A 439 1.70 25.94 -25.45
C ALA A 439 0.94 24.71 -24.91
N PRO A 440 0.07 24.09 -25.73
CA PRO A 440 -0.55 22.83 -25.36
C PRO A 440 0.53 21.76 -25.01
N HIS A 441 0.30 21.02 -23.95
CA HIS A 441 1.09 19.82 -23.62
C HIS A 441 0.50 18.62 -24.36
N PHE A 442 1.31 17.88 -25.10
CA PHE A 442 0.85 16.72 -25.86
C PHE A 442 1.21 15.44 -25.11
N VAL A 443 0.22 14.69 -24.66
CA VAL A 443 0.39 13.39 -24.02
C VAL A 443 0.22 12.29 -25.06
N LYS A 444 1.31 11.55 -25.32
CA LYS A 444 1.33 10.44 -26.28
C LYS A 444 1.04 9.13 -25.54
N MET A 445 0.02 8.43 -25.97
CA MET A 445 -0.35 7.12 -25.44
C MET A 445 0.62 6.03 -25.93
N SER A 446 0.52 4.82 -25.42
CA SER A 446 1.46 3.73 -25.72
C SER A 446 0.81 2.36 -25.62
N GLY A 447 1.19 1.43 -26.47
CA GLY A 447 0.75 0.04 -26.43
C GLY A 447 -0.56 -0.25 -27.14
N LEU A 448 -1.21 0.75 -27.70
CA LEU A 448 -2.47 0.63 -28.43
C LEU A 448 -2.32 -0.25 -29.70
N ASP A 449 -3.42 -0.66 -30.28
CA ASP A 449 -3.45 -1.21 -31.61
C ASP A 449 -3.47 -0.04 -32.62
N ARG A 450 -2.31 0.21 -33.24
CA ARG A 450 -2.10 1.36 -34.13
C ARG A 450 -3.04 1.41 -35.34
N ALA A 451 -3.51 0.22 -35.79
CA ALA A 451 -4.38 0.09 -36.96
C ALA A 451 -5.87 0.28 -36.65
N SER A 452 -6.22 0.29 -35.36
CA SER A 452 -7.59 0.39 -34.90
C SER A 452 -7.96 1.83 -34.53
N GLU A 453 -9.27 2.11 -34.53
CA GLU A 453 -9.84 3.37 -34.05
C GLU A 453 -10.27 3.23 -32.58
N TYR A 454 -10.13 4.31 -31.83
CA TYR A 454 -10.50 4.43 -30.42
C TYR A 454 -11.40 5.66 -30.23
N ALA A 455 -12.62 5.45 -29.73
CA ALA A 455 -13.51 6.53 -29.34
C ALA A 455 -13.21 6.97 -27.89
N CYS A 456 -12.99 8.28 -27.71
CA CYS A 456 -12.90 8.91 -26.40
C CYS A 456 -14.31 9.14 -25.85
N GLU A 457 -14.58 8.60 -24.67
CA GLU A 457 -15.92 8.69 -24.07
C GLU A 457 -16.28 10.13 -23.67
N GLU A 458 -15.30 10.87 -23.12
CA GLU A 458 -15.51 12.23 -22.58
C GLU A 458 -15.71 13.28 -23.66
N THR A 459 -15.12 13.08 -24.85
CA THR A 459 -15.22 14.07 -25.95
C THR A 459 -16.09 13.61 -27.11
N GLY A 460 -16.34 12.30 -27.23
CA GLY A 460 -17.01 11.69 -28.38
C GLY A 460 -16.15 11.65 -29.65
N GLU A 461 -14.89 12.10 -29.59
CA GLU A 461 -13.97 12.08 -30.73
C GLU A 461 -13.40 10.69 -30.96
N VAL A 462 -13.10 10.36 -32.22
CA VAL A 462 -12.50 9.09 -32.62
C VAL A 462 -11.12 9.35 -33.18
N PHE A 463 -10.15 8.61 -32.67
CA PHE A 463 -8.74 8.69 -33.07
C PHE A 463 -8.23 7.33 -33.51
N SER A 464 -7.35 7.29 -34.52
CA SER A 464 -6.60 6.06 -34.74
C SER A 464 -5.57 5.84 -33.63
N GLY A 465 -5.27 4.58 -33.30
CA GLY A 465 -4.22 4.27 -32.32
C GLY A 465 -2.87 4.88 -32.71
N ALA A 466 -2.59 4.97 -34.01
CA ALA A 466 -1.39 5.64 -34.52
C ALA A 466 -1.34 7.13 -34.18
N VAL A 467 -2.47 7.85 -34.29
CA VAL A 467 -2.55 9.28 -33.92
C VAL A 467 -2.35 9.45 -32.42
N LEU A 468 -2.98 8.63 -31.60
CA LEU A 468 -2.83 8.68 -30.14
C LEU A 468 -1.37 8.42 -29.69
N GLU A 469 -0.64 7.53 -30.37
CA GLU A 469 0.76 7.22 -30.04
C GLU A 469 1.77 8.21 -30.63
N ASP A 470 1.56 8.70 -31.88
CA ASP A 470 2.55 9.55 -32.56
C ASP A 470 2.34 11.04 -32.30
N VAL A 471 1.10 11.51 -32.21
CA VAL A 471 0.73 12.90 -31.98
C VAL A 471 0.32 13.10 -30.52
N GLY A 472 -0.57 12.26 -30.01
CA GLY A 472 -1.13 12.36 -28.66
C GLY A 472 -2.29 13.34 -28.54
N LEU A 473 -2.72 13.56 -27.30
CA LEU A 473 -3.80 14.46 -26.91
C LEU A 473 -3.25 15.79 -26.40
N ALA A 474 -3.86 16.89 -26.81
CA ALA A 474 -3.44 18.23 -26.43
C ALA A 474 -4.14 18.69 -25.15
N PHE A 475 -3.42 19.00 -24.11
CA PHE A 475 -3.90 19.57 -22.87
C PHE A 475 -3.43 21.02 -22.69
N ARG A 476 -4.32 21.89 -22.24
CA ARG A 476 -4.01 23.27 -21.88
C ARG A 476 -4.23 23.45 -20.38
N HIS A 477 -3.20 23.86 -19.68
CA HIS A 477 -3.20 24.04 -18.23
C HIS A 477 -3.28 25.52 -17.90
N SER A 478 -4.43 25.98 -17.41
CA SER A 478 -4.68 27.38 -17.04
C SER A 478 -4.66 27.62 -15.53
N LYS A 479 -4.75 26.55 -14.74
CA LYS A 479 -4.79 26.57 -13.27
C LYS A 479 -3.85 25.54 -12.69
N ASP A 480 -3.44 25.75 -11.45
CA ASP A 480 -2.72 24.75 -10.69
C ASP A 480 -3.62 23.56 -10.34
N PHE A 481 -3.02 22.41 -10.26
CA PHE A 481 -3.67 21.15 -9.85
C PHE A 481 -4.87 20.74 -10.72
N GLU A 482 -4.79 20.99 -12.03
CA GLU A 482 -5.78 20.48 -12.99
C GLU A 482 -5.53 19.01 -13.33
N SER A 483 -6.60 18.24 -13.50
CA SER A 483 -6.49 16.81 -13.84
C SER A 483 -7.62 16.34 -14.74
N TRP A 484 -7.32 15.32 -15.56
CA TRP A 484 -8.23 14.69 -16.50
C TRP A 484 -8.09 13.17 -16.43
N ILE A 485 -9.21 12.49 -16.63
CA ILE A 485 -9.27 11.07 -16.96
C ILE A 485 -10.02 10.98 -18.27
N TYR A 486 -9.42 10.26 -19.23
CA TYR A 486 -10.05 9.95 -20.52
C TYR A 486 -10.11 8.45 -20.72
N ILE A 487 -11.28 7.96 -21.12
CA ILE A 487 -11.54 6.55 -21.37
C ILE A 487 -11.71 6.34 -22.86
N PHE A 488 -10.95 5.43 -23.41
CA PHE A 488 -10.94 5.10 -24.84
C PHE A 488 -11.44 3.68 -25.05
N HIS A 489 -12.38 3.54 -26.01
CA HIS A 489 -12.88 2.25 -26.41
C HIS A 489 -12.57 2.00 -27.87
N LYS A 490 -11.93 0.84 -28.11
CA LYS A 490 -11.62 0.38 -29.47
C LYS A 490 -12.92 0.16 -30.22
N GLN A 491 -13.00 0.75 -31.40
CA GLN A 491 -14.14 0.57 -32.29
C GLN A 491 -14.02 -0.80 -33.01
N LYS A 492 -15.20 -1.39 -33.30
CA LYS A 492 -15.29 -2.70 -34.00
C LYS A 492 -14.95 -2.60 -35.46
#